data_3887d69254edcc7082931b7df6ea1b87
#
_entry.id   3887d69254edcc7082931b7df6ea1b87
#
_cell.length_a   1.000
_cell.length_b   1.000
_cell.length_c   1.000
_cell.angle_alpha   90.00
_cell.angle_beta   90.00
_cell.angle_gamma   90.00
#
_symmetry.space_group_name_H-M   'P 1'
#
loop_
_entity.id
_entity.type
_entity.pdbx_description
1 polymer ?
#
loop_
_entity_poly.entity_id
_entity_poly.type
_entity_poly.pdbx_seq_one_letter_code
_entity_poly.pdbx_strand_id
1 'polypeptide(L)'
;MKKTIYALFTGLLLCLGMSHIVKADEYLRIGMEAAYAPFNWTQEDDSNGAVKIDGTNQYANGYDVQIAKKVAEGLGKKPLIVKTSWNGLIPAL
;
A
#
# COMPACT_ATOMS: atom_id res chain seq x y z
N MET A 1 -23.04 -33.56 18.22
CA MET A 1 -21.74 -33.67 17.56
C MET A 1 -21.70 -33.08 16.18
N LYS A 2 -22.61 -33.46 15.28
CA LYS A 2 -22.63 -32.88 13.92
C LYS A 2 -22.84 -31.37 13.90
N LYS A 3 -23.70 -30.83 14.77
CA LYS A 3 -23.96 -29.38 14.84
C LYS A 3 -22.73 -28.58 15.26
N THR A 4 -21.93 -29.14 16.18
CA THR A 4 -20.70 -28.45 16.62
C THR A 4 -19.67 -28.37 15.49
N ILE A 5 -19.54 -29.43 14.70
CA ILE A 5 -18.62 -29.47 13.57
C ILE A 5 -19.01 -28.43 12.52
N TYR A 6 -20.32 -28.32 12.22
CA TYR A 6 -20.79 -27.33 11.25
C TYR A 6 -20.55 -25.89 11.74
N ALA A 7 -20.77 -25.64 13.02
CA ALA A 7 -20.55 -24.32 13.60
C ALA A 7 -19.07 -23.89 13.47
N LEU A 8 -18.15 -24.80 13.75
CA LEU A 8 -16.71 -24.53 13.59
C LEU A 8 -16.34 -24.23 12.14
N PHE A 9 -16.86 -25.02 11.22
CA PHE A 9 -16.60 -24.83 9.80
C PHE A 9 -17.16 -23.49 9.30
N THR A 10 -18.35 -23.13 9.73
CA THR A 10 -18.96 -21.84 9.38
C THR A 10 -18.15 -20.67 9.92
N GLY A 11 -17.65 -20.76 11.16
CA GLY A 11 -16.80 -19.74 11.74
C GLY A 11 -15.50 -19.54 10.96
N LEU A 12 -14.88 -20.64 10.52
CA LEU A 12 -13.68 -20.59 9.73
C LEU A 12 -13.91 -19.91 8.38
N LEU A 13 -15.02 -20.22 7.71
CA LEU A 13 -15.38 -19.58 6.45
C LEU A 13 -15.64 -18.08 6.63
N LEU A 14 -16.28 -17.67 7.70
CA LEU A 14 -16.49 -16.26 8.00
C LEU A 14 -15.17 -15.51 8.20
N CYS A 15 -14.21 -16.11 8.91
CA CYS A 15 -12.90 -15.51 9.07
C CYS A 15 -12.19 -15.32 7.73
N LEU A 16 -12.25 -16.30 6.83
CA LEU A 16 -11.69 -16.20 5.49
C LEU A 16 -12.41 -15.13 4.67
N GLY A 17 -13.74 -15.05 4.75
CA GLY A 17 -14.53 -14.04 4.09
C GLY A 17 -14.18 -12.64 4.57
N MET A 18 -13.99 -12.45 5.87
CA MET A 18 -13.56 -11.17 6.43
C MET A 18 -12.20 -10.75 5.93
N SER A 19 -11.25 -11.68 5.76
CA SER A 19 -9.94 -11.39 5.19
C SER A 19 -10.03 -10.84 3.77
N HIS A 20 -11.01 -11.26 2.99
CA HIS A 20 -11.23 -10.74 1.64
C HIS A 20 -11.89 -9.36 1.63
N ILE A 21 -12.70 -9.04 2.64
CA ILE A 21 -13.40 -7.75 2.73
C ILE A 21 -12.43 -6.60 3.02
N VAL A 22 -11.29 -6.86 3.67
CA VAL A 22 -10.33 -5.84 4.10
C VAL A 22 -9.23 -5.60 3.06
N LYS A 23 -9.56 -5.70 1.77
CA LYS A 23 -8.56 -5.52 0.70
C LYS A 23 -7.98 -4.11 0.64
N ALA A 24 -8.70 -3.11 1.12
CA ALA A 24 -8.19 -1.75 1.21
C ALA A 24 -6.91 -1.67 2.07
N ASP A 25 -6.75 -2.59 3.04
CA ASP A 25 -5.58 -2.64 3.90
C ASP A 25 -4.40 -3.40 3.28
N GLU A 26 -4.52 -3.90 2.05
CA GLU A 26 -3.40 -4.50 1.33
C GLU A 26 -2.32 -3.47 0.99
N TYR A 27 -2.67 -2.20 0.92
CA TYR A 27 -1.76 -1.14 0.54
C TYR A 27 -1.29 -0.37 1.75
N LEU A 28 0.01 -0.11 1.78
CA LEU A 28 0.59 0.91 2.66
C LEU A 28 0.66 2.20 1.84
N ARG A 29 -0.08 3.20 2.25
CA ARG A 29 -0.10 4.51 1.59
C ARG A 29 1.01 5.37 2.17
N ILE A 30 1.89 5.84 1.29
CA ILE A 30 3.07 6.60 1.69
C ILE A 30 3.00 7.98 1.05
N GLY A 31 2.89 9.02 1.88
CA GLY A 31 2.87 10.40 1.42
C GLY A 31 4.25 10.94 1.13
N MET A 32 4.42 11.61 -0.01
CA MET A 32 5.67 12.31 -0.37
C MET A 32 5.39 13.31 -1.47
N GLU A 33 6.32 14.24 -1.67
CA GLU A 33 6.20 15.22 -2.76
C GLU A 33 6.43 14.59 -4.13
N ALA A 34 7.31 13.61 -4.23
CA ALA A 34 7.75 12.98 -5.48
C ALA A 34 8.32 14.01 -6.47
N ALA A 35 9.05 14.99 -5.97
CA ALA A 35 9.61 16.08 -6.73
C ALA A 35 10.98 16.54 -6.20
N TYR A 36 11.72 15.66 -5.54
CA TYR A 36 12.99 15.99 -4.89
C TYR A 36 14.04 14.89 -5.16
N ALA A 37 14.52 14.85 -6.38
CA ALA A 37 15.57 13.90 -6.78
C ALA A 37 16.89 14.19 -6.03
N PRO A 38 17.69 13.18 -5.69
CA PRO A 38 17.51 11.74 -5.94
C PRO A 38 16.70 11.02 -4.86
N PHE A 39 16.11 11.73 -3.93
CA PHE A 39 15.39 11.13 -2.80
C PHE A 39 14.02 10.62 -3.24
N ASN A 40 13.29 11.42 -4.01
CA ASN A 40 12.02 11.01 -4.60
C ASN A 40 11.76 11.86 -5.85
N TRP A 41 11.13 11.24 -6.85
CA TRP A 41 10.74 11.93 -8.09
C TRP A 41 9.56 11.20 -8.73
N THR A 42 8.94 11.87 -9.71
CA THR A 42 7.87 11.32 -10.53
C THR A 42 8.42 10.90 -11.88
N GLN A 43 8.01 9.74 -12.38
CA GLN A 43 8.35 9.23 -13.70
C GLN A 43 7.13 8.65 -14.39
N GLU A 44 7.23 8.43 -15.70
CA GLU A 44 6.08 8.02 -16.52
C GLU A 44 5.85 6.52 -16.55
N ASP A 45 6.85 5.71 -16.20
CA ASP A 45 6.76 4.26 -16.23
C ASP A 45 7.20 3.62 -14.92
N ASP A 46 7.02 2.31 -14.83
CA ASP A 46 7.35 1.54 -13.63
C ASP A 46 8.79 1.02 -13.61
N SER A 47 9.65 1.52 -14.48
CA SER A 47 11.03 1.06 -14.56
C SER A 47 11.79 1.25 -13.24
N ASN A 48 12.82 0.42 -13.06
CA ASN A 48 13.71 0.48 -11.89
C ASN A 48 12.99 0.33 -10.54
N GLY A 49 11.89 -0.41 -10.52
CA GLY A 49 11.15 -0.68 -9.30
C GLY A 49 10.34 0.49 -8.80
N ALA A 50 9.94 1.40 -9.67
CA ALA A 50 9.07 2.53 -9.32
C ALA A 50 7.71 2.05 -8.83
N VAL A 51 7.07 2.86 -7.99
CA VAL A 51 5.80 2.55 -7.35
C VAL A 51 4.73 3.49 -7.86
N LYS A 52 3.55 2.95 -8.10
CA LYS A 52 2.43 3.73 -8.63
C LYS A 52 2.03 4.86 -7.69
N ILE A 53 1.75 6.03 -8.27
CA ILE A 53 1.18 7.18 -7.57
C ILE A 53 -0.34 7.09 -7.66
N ASP A 54 -0.99 7.08 -6.51
CA ASP A 54 -2.44 6.94 -6.41
C ASP A 54 -3.17 8.00 -7.23
N GLY A 55 -4.20 7.57 -7.95
CA GLY A 55 -5.02 8.46 -8.77
C GLY A 55 -4.37 8.97 -10.05
N THR A 56 -3.21 8.43 -10.44
CA THR A 56 -2.49 8.86 -11.64
C THR A 56 -2.05 7.68 -12.48
N ASN A 57 -1.54 7.97 -13.68
CA ASN A 57 -0.83 6.99 -14.51
C ASN A 57 0.68 7.10 -14.37
N GLN A 58 1.14 7.79 -13.34
CA GLN A 58 2.55 8.04 -13.09
C GLN A 58 3.06 7.21 -11.92
N TYR A 59 4.36 7.18 -11.76
CA TYR A 59 5.07 6.38 -10.78
C TYR A 59 6.07 7.25 -10.04
N ALA A 60 6.39 6.87 -8.82
CA ALA A 60 7.43 7.52 -8.03
C ALA A 60 8.60 6.57 -7.85
N ASN A 61 9.80 7.13 -7.83
CA ASN A 61 11.00 6.37 -7.54
C ASN A 61 11.99 7.24 -6.76
N GLY A 62 13.10 6.66 -6.39
CA GLY A 62 14.14 7.31 -5.62
C GLY A 62 14.43 6.58 -4.33
N TYR A 63 15.36 7.11 -3.57
CA TYR A 63 15.82 6.50 -2.33
C TYR A 63 14.66 6.27 -1.34
N ASP A 64 13.83 7.30 -1.14
CA ASP A 64 12.70 7.22 -0.21
C ASP A 64 11.68 6.18 -0.63
N VAL A 65 11.44 6.04 -1.94
CA VAL A 65 10.50 5.06 -2.48
C VAL A 65 11.01 3.64 -2.26
N GLN A 66 12.30 3.41 -2.44
CA GLN A 66 12.88 2.09 -2.21
C GLN A 66 12.83 1.70 -0.74
N ILE A 67 13.01 2.64 0.17
CA ILE A 67 12.83 2.41 1.62
C ILE A 67 11.35 2.10 1.91
N ALA A 68 10.43 2.86 1.35
CA ALA A 68 8.99 2.66 1.53
C ALA A 68 8.56 1.26 1.07
N LYS A 69 9.12 0.77 -0.04
CA LYS A 69 8.86 -0.60 -0.52
C LYS A 69 9.28 -1.63 0.52
N LYS A 70 10.43 -1.44 1.13
CA LYS A 70 10.91 -2.37 2.15
C LYS A 70 10.04 -2.36 3.40
N VAL A 71 9.56 -1.20 3.82
CA VAL A 71 8.65 -1.09 4.95
C VAL A 71 7.33 -1.80 4.64
N ALA A 72 6.77 -1.56 3.45
CA ALA A 72 5.54 -2.23 3.01
C ALA A 72 5.71 -3.75 2.99
N GLU A 73 6.82 -4.22 2.43
CA GLU A 73 7.13 -5.64 2.36
C GLU A 73 7.19 -6.26 3.77
N GLY A 74 7.85 -5.60 4.71
CA GLY A 74 7.93 -6.05 6.09
C GLY A 74 6.58 -6.12 6.79
N LEU A 75 5.62 -5.31 6.36
CA LEU A 75 4.25 -5.32 6.87
C LEU A 75 3.33 -6.26 6.09
N GLY A 76 3.83 -6.95 5.06
CA GLY A 76 3.01 -7.79 4.20
C GLY A 76 2.04 -7.00 3.34
N LYS A 77 2.37 -5.75 3.01
CA LYS A 77 1.51 -4.85 2.24
C LYS A 77 2.17 -4.42 0.94
N LYS A 78 1.36 -3.92 0.01
CA LYS A 78 1.84 -3.33 -1.23
C LYS A 78 2.02 -1.83 -1.04
N PRO A 79 3.10 -1.23 -1.54
CA PRO A 79 3.29 0.21 -1.44
C PRO A 79 2.40 0.95 -2.44
N LEU A 80 1.90 2.11 -2.03
CA LEU A 80 1.16 3.03 -2.88
C LEU A 80 1.59 4.44 -2.49
N ILE A 81 2.05 5.23 -3.47
CA ILE A 81 2.52 6.57 -3.21
C ILE A 81 1.36 7.56 -3.31
N VAL A 82 1.25 8.43 -2.32
CA VAL A 82 0.28 9.52 -2.32
C VAL A 82 1.08 10.80 -2.50
N LYS A 83 1.01 11.38 -3.70
CA LYS A 83 1.74 12.61 -4.02
C LYS A 83 1.04 13.80 -3.38
N THR A 84 1.77 14.53 -2.55
CA THR A 84 1.22 15.62 -1.75
C THR A 84 2.28 16.70 -1.58
N SER A 85 1.86 17.96 -1.52
CA SER A 85 2.77 19.06 -1.22
C SER A 85 3.37 18.89 0.19
N TRP A 86 4.55 19.46 0.39
CA TRP A 86 5.24 19.37 1.68
C TRP A 86 4.33 19.81 2.84
N ASN A 87 3.66 20.94 2.68
CA ASN A 87 2.78 21.46 3.71
C ASN A 87 1.49 20.66 3.90
N GLY A 88 1.16 19.81 2.94
CA GLY A 88 -0.02 18.95 2.99
C GLY A 88 0.21 17.58 3.62
N LEU A 89 1.47 17.20 3.90
CA LEU A 89 1.78 15.86 4.38
C LEU A 89 1.19 15.58 5.76
N ILE A 90 1.34 16.48 6.70
CA ILE A 90 0.81 16.30 8.06
C ILE A 90 -0.73 16.28 8.06
N PRO A 91 -1.43 17.24 7.45
CA PRO A 91 -2.89 17.19 7.41
C PRO A 91 -3.46 15.97 6.69
N ALA A 92 -2.70 15.37 5.77
CA ALA A 92 -3.16 14.21 5.01
C ALA A 92 -3.07 12.89 5.77
N LEU A 93 -2.44 12.86 6.92
CA LEU A 93 -2.30 11.64 7.74
C LEU A 93 -3.63 11.15 8.30
#